data_c0349f591558a05e6f9461c1617f021a
#
_entry.id   c0349f591558a05e6f9461c1617f021a
#
_cell.length_a   1.000
_cell.length_b   1.000
_cell.length_c   1.000
_cell.angle_alpha   90.00
_cell.angle_beta   90.00
_cell.angle_gamma   90.00
#
_symmetry.space_group_name_H-M   'P 1'
#
loop_
_entity.id
_entity.type
_entity.pdbx_description
1 polymer ?
#
loop_
_entity_poly.entity_id
_entity_poly.type
_entity_poly.pdbx_seq_one_letter_code
_entity_poly.pdbx_strand_id
1 'polypeptide(L)'
;MEVPILRFLLELVPSLLIGFWAGRRHETLSTRLAAPLVRFGVPISVMGLLLKGGLSSDMLQAAGLAVFAMGLVLVGAARLPGLAELASPTLRLGSCTGNTAYFGVPLALAFLPDEALPISIGYDLGATLLVWSLGPLLIGGQADGSQRLRGLLSSVAGSPATRGLIGALLVQATPWSASVADALWWPSRCVIVLALMVVGMRLGSIHRQGIAPEARPLQLLKPLVAKLLLYPLLLWFLASLLQFKPLMVQAVALQGAAPTAISLLPVSYTHLTLPTTSKV
;
A
#
# COMPACT_ATOMS: atom_id res chain seq x y z
N MET A 1 12.39 16.08 -24.37
CA MET A 1 11.42 15.03 -23.98
C MET A 1 12.15 14.12 -23.01
N GLU A 2 12.05 14.37 -21.70
CA GLU A 2 12.58 13.42 -20.71
C GLU A 2 11.77 12.13 -20.82
N VAL A 3 12.46 11.01 -20.91
CA VAL A 3 11.80 9.72 -20.98
C VAL A 3 11.25 9.45 -19.57
N PRO A 4 9.92 9.46 -19.35
CA PRO A 4 9.31 9.33 -18.01
C PRO A 4 9.83 8.10 -17.26
N ILE A 5 10.08 7.02 -18.03
CA ILE A 5 10.67 5.78 -17.53
C ILE A 5 12.05 6.01 -16.91
N LEU A 6 12.90 6.81 -17.55
CA LEU A 6 14.25 7.07 -17.06
C LEU A 6 14.23 7.82 -15.72
N ARG A 7 13.38 8.85 -15.59
CA ARG A 7 13.20 9.59 -14.34
C ARG A 7 12.72 8.67 -13.21
N PHE A 8 11.69 7.86 -13.49
CA PHE A 8 11.18 6.87 -12.53
C PHE A 8 12.25 5.87 -12.09
N LEU A 9 13.01 5.33 -13.04
CA LEU A 9 14.09 4.38 -12.73
C LEU A 9 15.22 5.05 -11.94
N LEU A 10 15.56 6.31 -12.22
CA LEU A 10 16.58 7.06 -11.49
C LEU A 10 16.16 7.38 -10.04
N GLU A 11 14.88 7.50 -9.75
CA GLU A 11 14.37 7.70 -8.39
C GLU A 11 14.23 6.36 -7.63
N LEU A 12 13.70 5.32 -8.29
CA LEU A 12 13.37 4.04 -7.69
C LEU A 12 14.62 3.15 -7.49
N VAL A 13 15.40 2.95 -8.56
CA VAL A 13 16.47 1.94 -8.57
C VAL A 13 17.60 2.26 -7.59
N PRO A 14 18.13 3.50 -7.52
CA PRO A 14 19.16 3.83 -6.55
C PRO A 14 18.69 3.64 -5.11
N SER A 15 17.45 4.06 -4.80
CA SER A 15 16.88 3.91 -3.45
C SER A 15 16.80 2.43 -3.04
N LEU A 16 16.32 1.57 -3.92
CA LEU A 16 16.26 0.13 -3.69
C LEU A 16 17.65 -0.50 -3.56
N LEU A 17 18.59 -0.14 -4.43
CA LEU A 17 19.95 -0.70 -4.42
C LEU A 17 20.73 -0.28 -3.18
N ILE A 18 20.68 1.00 -2.80
CA ILE A 18 21.30 1.51 -1.57
C ILE A 18 20.71 0.79 -0.36
N GLY A 19 19.38 0.66 -0.33
CA GLY A 19 18.68 -0.09 0.71
C GLY A 19 19.13 -1.55 0.73
N PHE A 20 19.14 -2.23 -0.39
CA PHE A 20 19.56 -3.63 -0.51
C PHE A 20 20.99 -3.85 0.05
N TRP A 21 21.92 -3.01 -0.36
CA TRP A 21 23.30 -3.09 0.11
C TRP A 21 23.41 -2.82 1.62
N ALA A 22 22.68 -1.82 2.15
CA ALA A 22 22.64 -1.53 3.58
C ALA A 22 22.02 -2.70 4.37
N GLY A 23 20.95 -3.31 3.87
CA GLY A 23 20.30 -4.46 4.50
C GLY A 23 21.15 -5.72 4.53
N ARG A 24 21.99 -5.93 3.51
CA ARG A 24 22.98 -7.02 3.53
C ARG A 24 24.04 -6.84 4.61
N ARG A 25 24.36 -5.60 4.98
CA ARG A 25 25.37 -5.30 6.01
C ARG A 25 24.78 -5.20 7.42
N HIS A 26 23.59 -4.63 7.55
CA HIS A 26 22.97 -4.29 8.82
C HIS A 26 21.55 -4.87 8.90
N GLU A 27 21.43 -6.09 9.41
CA GLU A 27 20.20 -6.87 9.43
C GLU A 27 19.03 -6.17 10.18
N THR A 28 19.34 -5.52 11.31
CA THR A 28 18.33 -4.86 12.16
C THR A 28 17.95 -3.46 11.67
N LEU A 29 18.66 -2.88 10.70
CA LEU A 29 18.46 -1.49 10.29
C LEU A 29 17.08 -1.27 9.69
N SER A 30 16.61 -2.20 8.86
CA SER A 30 15.28 -2.12 8.25
C SER A 30 14.16 -2.07 9.30
N THR A 31 14.27 -2.88 10.35
CA THR A 31 13.28 -2.93 11.45
C THR A 31 13.29 -1.65 12.28
N ARG A 32 14.50 -1.14 12.57
CA ARG A 32 14.66 0.12 13.33
C ARG A 32 14.11 1.33 12.58
N LEU A 33 14.27 1.39 11.26
CA LEU A 33 13.78 2.51 10.42
C LEU A 33 12.31 2.36 10.05
N ALA A 34 11.80 1.13 9.90
CA ALA A 34 10.41 0.90 9.51
C ALA A 34 9.41 1.48 10.53
N ALA A 35 9.65 1.31 11.84
CA ALA A 35 8.73 1.76 12.87
C ALA A 35 8.53 3.29 12.90
N PRO A 36 9.58 4.13 12.96
CA PRO A 36 9.41 5.59 12.91
C PRO A 36 8.87 6.06 11.55
N LEU A 37 9.25 5.39 10.45
CA LEU A 37 8.74 5.73 9.12
C LEU A 37 7.23 5.50 9.04
N VAL A 38 6.71 4.38 9.54
CA VAL A 38 5.27 4.12 9.59
C VAL A 38 4.58 5.09 10.55
N ARG A 39 5.15 5.33 11.73
CA ARG A 39 4.51 6.14 12.78
C ARG A 39 4.42 7.62 12.43
N PHE A 40 5.44 8.19 11.80
CA PHE A 40 5.57 9.62 11.51
C PHE A 40 5.62 9.90 10.01
N GLY A 41 6.40 9.13 9.25
CA GLY A 41 6.58 9.35 7.81
C GLY A 41 5.27 9.17 7.03
N VAL A 42 4.53 8.09 7.27
CA VAL A 42 3.26 7.87 6.56
C VAL A 42 2.25 9.00 6.81
N PRO A 43 1.97 9.45 8.05
CA PRO A 43 1.09 10.62 8.27
C PRO A 43 1.58 11.88 7.55
N ILE A 44 2.88 12.18 7.61
CA ILE A 44 3.48 13.34 6.94
C ILE A 44 3.31 13.23 5.42
N SER A 45 3.60 12.07 4.85
CA SER A 45 3.49 11.83 3.41
C SER A 45 2.04 11.94 2.94
N VAL A 46 1.11 11.28 3.63
CA VAL A 46 -0.32 11.33 3.30
C VAL A 46 -0.84 12.76 3.41
N MET A 47 -0.54 13.47 4.51
CA MET A 47 -0.96 14.85 4.69
C MET A 47 -0.41 15.78 3.61
N GLY A 48 0.89 15.72 3.32
CA GLY A 48 1.51 16.58 2.32
C GLY A 48 1.01 16.32 0.90
N LEU A 49 0.83 15.05 0.54
CA LEU A 49 0.28 14.66 -0.77
C LEU A 49 -1.19 15.09 -0.90
N LEU A 50 -2.01 14.90 0.14
CA LEU A 50 -3.42 15.32 0.14
C LEU A 50 -3.56 16.84 0.04
N LEU A 51 -2.76 17.60 0.78
CA LEU A 51 -2.78 19.06 0.71
C LEU A 51 -2.34 19.58 -0.67
N LYS A 52 -1.38 18.91 -1.31
CA LYS A 52 -0.89 19.29 -2.63
C LYS A 52 -1.82 18.87 -3.76
N GLY A 53 -2.37 17.65 -3.69
CA GLY A 53 -3.30 17.11 -4.70
C GLY A 53 -4.71 17.70 -4.60
N GLY A 54 -5.08 18.22 -3.45
CA GLY A 54 -6.42 18.70 -3.15
C GLY A 54 -7.42 17.56 -2.89
N LEU A 55 -8.50 17.89 -2.19
CA LEU A 55 -9.63 17.00 -1.99
C LEU A 55 -10.60 17.19 -3.16
N SER A 56 -10.73 16.18 -4.00
CA SER A 56 -11.60 16.22 -5.18
C SER A 56 -12.60 15.08 -5.18
N SER A 57 -13.68 15.22 -5.97
CA SER A 57 -14.64 14.12 -6.19
C SER A 57 -13.95 12.91 -6.81
N ASP A 58 -13.01 13.12 -7.71
CA ASP A 58 -12.25 12.06 -8.37
C ASP A 58 -11.40 11.27 -7.36
N MET A 59 -10.84 11.95 -6.36
CA MET A 59 -10.14 11.31 -5.24
C MET A 59 -11.05 10.37 -4.43
N LEU A 60 -12.25 10.85 -4.08
CA LEU A 60 -13.23 10.06 -3.31
C LEU A 60 -13.75 8.87 -4.12
N GLN A 61 -14.00 9.06 -5.42
CA GLN A 61 -14.41 7.98 -6.32
C GLN A 61 -13.32 6.91 -6.43
N ALA A 62 -12.05 7.31 -6.56
CA ALA A 62 -10.93 6.38 -6.58
C ALA A 62 -10.79 5.61 -5.26
N ALA A 63 -10.96 6.28 -4.12
CA ALA A 63 -10.97 5.64 -2.80
C ALA A 63 -12.10 4.61 -2.68
N GLY A 64 -13.31 4.99 -3.08
CA GLY A 64 -14.48 4.10 -3.09
C GLY A 64 -14.28 2.88 -4.01
N LEU A 65 -13.73 3.10 -5.20
CA LEU A 65 -13.41 2.02 -6.14
C LEU A 65 -12.35 1.07 -5.58
N ALA A 66 -11.31 1.59 -4.91
CA ALA A 66 -10.30 0.77 -4.27
C ALA A 66 -10.91 -0.15 -3.21
N VAL A 67 -11.73 0.41 -2.31
CA VAL A 67 -12.43 -0.34 -1.26
C VAL A 67 -13.36 -1.39 -1.86
N PHE A 68 -14.12 -1.03 -2.89
CA PHE A 68 -15.06 -1.93 -3.56
C PHE A 68 -14.33 -3.10 -4.25
N ALA A 69 -13.33 -2.80 -5.08
CA ALA A 69 -12.58 -3.81 -5.82
C ALA A 69 -11.82 -4.76 -4.88
N MET A 70 -11.16 -4.21 -3.84
CA MET A 70 -10.52 -5.04 -2.82
C MET A 70 -11.53 -5.89 -2.07
N GLY A 71 -12.68 -5.33 -1.70
CA GLY A 71 -13.78 -6.05 -1.07
C GLY A 71 -14.26 -7.24 -1.92
N LEU A 72 -14.43 -7.03 -3.22
CA LEU A 72 -14.78 -8.11 -4.16
C LEU A 72 -13.75 -9.24 -4.15
N VAL A 73 -12.45 -8.91 -4.18
CA VAL A 73 -11.38 -9.92 -4.12
C VAL A 73 -11.37 -10.64 -2.77
N LEU A 74 -11.48 -9.90 -1.68
CA LEU A 74 -11.44 -10.47 -0.34
C LEU A 74 -12.61 -11.43 -0.05
N VAL A 75 -13.79 -11.14 -0.59
CA VAL A 75 -14.99 -11.97 -0.42
C VAL A 75 -15.09 -13.04 -1.49
N GLY A 76 -14.81 -12.71 -2.76
CA GLY A 76 -15.05 -13.53 -3.92
C GLY A 76 -13.96 -14.54 -4.23
N ALA A 77 -12.69 -14.11 -4.16
CA ALA A 77 -11.58 -14.94 -4.66
C ALA A 77 -11.43 -16.30 -3.97
N ALA A 78 -11.80 -16.40 -2.68
CA ALA A 78 -11.76 -17.67 -1.95
C ALA A 78 -12.75 -18.74 -2.48
N ARG A 79 -13.76 -18.31 -3.25
CA ARG A 79 -14.82 -19.17 -3.80
C ARG A 79 -14.60 -19.52 -5.26
N LEU A 80 -13.59 -18.92 -5.90
CA LEU A 80 -13.33 -19.13 -7.32
C LEU A 80 -12.63 -20.50 -7.54
N PRO A 81 -13.19 -21.37 -8.41
CA PRO A 81 -12.54 -22.62 -8.76
C PRO A 81 -11.17 -22.33 -9.42
N GLY A 82 -10.17 -23.13 -9.10
CA GLY A 82 -8.81 -22.97 -9.62
C GLY A 82 -7.91 -21.98 -8.85
N LEU A 83 -8.44 -21.22 -7.89
CA LEU A 83 -7.71 -20.28 -7.04
C LEU A 83 -7.66 -20.72 -5.56
N ALA A 84 -7.49 -22.02 -5.33
CA ALA A 84 -7.46 -22.60 -3.97
C ALA A 84 -6.39 -21.94 -3.07
N GLU A 85 -5.29 -21.45 -3.63
CA GLU A 85 -4.25 -20.75 -2.91
C GLU A 85 -4.76 -19.42 -2.29
N LEU A 86 -5.73 -18.75 -2.93
CA LEU A 86 -6.40 -17.56 -2.42
C LEU A 86 -7.40 -17.84 -1.28
N ALA A 87 -7.61 -19.11 -0.92
CA ALA A 87 -8.31 -19.46 0.31
C ALA A 87 -7.52 -18.96 1.54
N SER A 88 -6.19 -18.93 1.47
CA SER A 88 -5.36 -18.29 2.50
C SER A 88 -5.65 -16.78 2.60
N PRO A 89 -6.05 -16.26 3.77
CA PRO A 89 -6.32 -14.83 3.94
C PRO A 89 -5.12 -13.95 3.59
N THR A 90 -3.91 -14.38 3.93
CA THR A 90 -2.67 -13.65 3.64
C THR A 90 -2.40 -13.55 2.14
N LEU A 91 -2.49 -14.66 1.40
CA LEU A 91 -2.28 -14.68 -0.04
C LEU A 91 -3.38 -13.90 -0.78
N ARG A 92 -4.62 -14.01 -0.32
CA ARG A 92 -5.76 -13.25 -0.85
C ARG A 92 -5.59 -11.75 -0.63
N LEU A 93 -5.20 -11.34 0.57
CA LEU A 93 -4.90 -9.93 0.85
C LEU A 93 -3.72 -9.44 -0.02
N GLY A 94 -2.66 -10.26 -0.14
CA GLY A 94 -1.51 -9.98 -1.00
C GLY A 94 -1.85 -9.85 -2.48
N SER A 95 -2.89 -10.53 -2.96
CA SER A 95 -3.31 -10.46 -4.37
C SER A 95 -4.06 -9.18 -4.75
N CYS A 96 -4.52 -8.38 -3.79
CA CYS A 96 -5.21 -7.11 -4.06
C CYS A 96 -4.56 -5.89 -3.41
N THR A 97 -3.67 -6.08 -2.43
CA THR A 97 -3.00 -4.96 -1.75
C THR A 97 -1.71 -4.58 -2.45
N GLY A 98 -1.64 -3.36 -2.97
CA GLY A 98 -0.47 -2.80 -3.64
C GLY A 98 0.34 -1.87 -2.74
N ASN A 99 1.62 -1.71 -3.06
CA ASN A 99 2.48 -0.66 -2.52
C ASN A 99 2.20 0.66 -3.24
N THR A 100 0.99 1.17 -3.08
CA THR A 100 0.44 2.26 -3.86
C THR A 100 1.05 3.60 -3.50
N ALA A 101 1.28 3.89 -2.22
CA ALA A 101 1.91 5.13 -1.79
C ALA A 101 3.36 5.27 -2.26
N TYR A 102 4.17 4.20 -2.09
CA TYR A 102 5.62 4.29 -2.29
C TYR A 102 6.10 3.83 -3.67
N PHE A 103 5.23 3.16 -4.42
CA PHE A 103 5.51 2.73 -5.77
C PHE A 103 4.47 3.30 -6.77
N GLY A 104 3.20 3.13 -6.48
CA GLY A 104 2.12 3.53 -7.38
C GLY A 104 2.03 5.04 -7.60
N VAL A 105 2.11 5.86 -6.54
CA VAL A 105 2.08 7.33 -6.67
C VAL A 105 3.29 7.86 -7.44
N PRO A 106 4.55 7.47 -7.15
CA PRO A 106 5.70 7.83 -8.00
C PRO A 106 5.55 7.39 -9.45
N LEU A 107 4.99 6.20 -9.69
CA LEU A 107 4.73 5.70 -11.04
C LEU A 107 3.70 6.57 -11.76
N ALA A 108 2.61 6.96 -11.09
CA ALA A 108 1.62 7.88 -11.65
C ALA A 108 2.22 9.23 -12.00
N LEU A 109 3.04 9.82 -11.12
CA LEU A 109 3.73 11.09 -11.36
C LEU A 109 4.72 11.03 -12.54
N ALA A 110 5.25 9.83 -12.86
CA ALA A 110 6.17 9.65 -13.97
C ALA A 110 5.46 9.45 -15.32
N PHE A 111 4.29 8.80 -15.32
CA PHE A 111 3.64 8.32 -16.55
C PHE A 111 2.32 9.02 -16.90
N LEU A 112 1.69 9.66 -15.93
CA LEU A 112 0.39 10.31 -16.11
C LEU A 112 0.51 11.82 -15.88
N PRO A 113 -0.43 12.62 -16.40
CA PRO A 113 -0.53 14.03 -16.09
C PRO A 113 -0.71 14.28 -14.59
N ASP A 114 -0.34 15.48 -14.12
CA ASP A 114 -0.39 15.86 -12.69
C ASP A 114 -1.80 15.74 -12.10
N GLU A 115 -2.84 15.86 -12.91
CA GLU A 115 -4.24 15.66 -12.52
C GLU A 115 -4.57 14.23 -12.07
N ALA A 116 -3.71 13.26 -12.38
CA ALA A 116 -3.81 11.89 -11.87
C ALA A 116 -3.37 11.75 -10.40
N LEU A 117 -2.67 12.76 -9.84
CA LEU A 117 -2.17 12.69 -8.48
C LEU A 117 -3.28 12.57 -7.43
N PRO A 118 -4.33 13.41 -7.42
CA PRO A 118 -5.45 13.24 -6.49
C PRO A 118 -6.13 11.87 -6.58
N ILE A 119 -6.28 11.35 -7.80
CA ILE A 119 -6.85 10.02 -8.06
C ILE A 119 -5.98 8.93 -7.41
N SER A 120 -4.68 8.99 -7.66
CA SER A 120 -3.71 8.02 -7.14
C SER A 120 -3.65 8.03 -5.61
N ILE A 121 -3.69 9.23 -5.01
CA ILE A 121 -3.74 9.40 -3.55
C ILE A 121 -5.06 8.87 -2.99
N GLY A 122 -6.18 9.15 -3.65
CA GLY A 122 -7.49 8.65 -3.26
C GLY A 122 -7.53 7.13 -3.25
N TYR A 123 -7.03 6.50 -4.31
CA TYR A 123 -6.92 5.05 -4.39
C TYR A 123 -6.06 4.48 -3.24
N ASP A 124 -4.88 5.06 -3.01
CA ASP A 124 -3.99 4.65 -1.92
C ASP A 124 -4.65 4.78 -0.56
N LEU A 125 -5.32 5.89 -0.32
CA LEU A 125 -6.04 6.13 0.93
C LEU A 125 -7.14 5.08 1.17
N GLY A 126 -7.99 4.81 0.18
CA GLY A 126 -9.04 3.79 0.27
C GLY A 126 -8.47 2.40 0.51
N ALA A 127 -7.45 2.00 -0.24
CA ALA A 127 -6.76 0.73 -0.09
C ALA A 127 -6.11 0.59 1.29
N THR A 128 -5.41 1.64 1.74
CA THR A 128 -4.70 1.66 3.02
C THR A 128 -5.68 1.59 4.20
N LEU A 129 -6.75 2.39 4.17
CA LEU A 129 -7.80 2.33 5.20
C LEU A 129 -8.41 0.94 5.30
N LEU A 130 -8.71 0.30 4.17
CA LEU A 130 -9.26 -1.06 4.15
C LEU A 130 -8.27 -2.08 4.72
N VAL A 131 -7.00 -2.03 4.31
CA VAL A 131 -5.97 -2.96 4.79
C VAL A 131 -5.74 -2.83 6.29
N TRP A 132 -5.61 -1.62 6.80
CA TRP A 132 -5.40 -1.39 8.23
C TRP A 132 -6.64 -1.72 9.07
N SER A 133 -7.84 -1.62 8.50
CA SER A 133 -9.10 -1.94 9.18
C SER A 133 -9.41 -3.43 9.16
N LEU A 134 -9.42 -4.04 7.96
CA LEU A 134 -9.84 -5.43 7.76
C LEU A 134 -8.68 -6.42 7.82
N GLY A 135 -7.45 -6.01 7.51
CA GLY A 135 -6.30 -6.90 7.47
C GLY A 135 -6.10 -7.69 8.76
N PRO A 136 -6.04 -7.04 9.94
CA PRO A 136 -5.91 -7.72 11.22
C PRO A 136 -7.06 -8.71 11.51
N LEU A 137 -8.29 -8.36 11.11
CA LEU A 137 -9.47 -9.20 11.32
C LEU A 137 -9.49 -10.43 10.40
N LEU A 138 -8.98 -10.30 9.18
CA LEU A 138 -8.90 -11.41 8.22
C LEU A 138 -7.83 -12.42 8.61
N ILE A 139 -6.74 -11.96 9.22
CA ILE A 139 -5.59 -12.80 9.58
C ILE A 139 -5.70 -13.30 11.02
N GLY A 140 -6.29 -12.51 11.94
CA GLY A 140 -6.28 -12.75 13.39
C GLY A 140 -7.35 -13.69 13.94
N GLY A 141 -8.27 -14.25 13.10
CA GLY A 141 -9.27 -15.23 13.57
C GLY A 141 -10.36 -14.63 14.49
N GLN A 142 -11.04 -15.47 15.23
CA GLN A 142 -12.33 -15.28 15.89
C GLN A 142 -12.38 -14.13 16.90
N ALA A 143 -13.17 -13.11 16.60
CA ALA A 143 -13.66 -12.13 17.56
C ALA A 143 -15.19 -11.98 17.43
N ASP A 144 -15.90 -11.78 18.54
CA ASP A 144 -17.34 -11.49 18.55
C ASP A 144 -17.68 -10.22 17.77
N GLY A 145 -18.89 -10.15 17.21
CA GLY A 145 -19.31 -9.07 16.32
C GLY A 145 -19.11 -7.65 16.90
N SER A 146 -19.38 -7.46 18.19
CA SER A 146 -19.18 -6.18 18.88
C SER A 146 -17.71 -5.84 19.07
N GLN A 147 -16.87 -6.83 19.34
CA GLN A 147 -15.42 -6.68 19.44
C GLN A 147 -14.80 -6.41 18.06
N ARG A 148 -15.35 -7.01 16.99
CA ARG A 148 -14.93 -6.72 15.60
C ARG A 148 -15.18 -5.27 15.22
N LEU A 149 -16.36 -4.72 15.50
CA LEU A 149 -16.67 -3.33 15.17
C LEU A 149 -15.79 -2.35 15.96
N ARG A 150 -15.60 -2.56 17.26
CA ARG A 150 -14.68 -1.75 18.08
C ARG A 150 -13.24 -1.88 17.59
N GLY A 151 -12.81 -3.09 17.26
CA GLY A 151 -11.50 -3.35 16.67
C GLY A 151 -11.29 -2.63 15.33
N LEU A 152 -12.31 -2.63 14.46
CA LEU A 152 -12.31 -1.88 13.20
C LEU A 152 -12.15 -0.38 13.44
N LEU A 153 -13.00 0.21 14.28
CA LEU A 153 -12.97 1.63 14.57
C LEU A 153 -11.63 2.06 15.19
N SER A 154 -11.11 1.28 16.14
CA SER A 154 -9.80 1.55 16.75
C SER A 154 -8.65 1.40 15.76
N SER A 155 -8.70 0.42 14.86
CA SER A 155 -7.70 0.21 13.81
C SER A 155 -7.71 1.34 12.79
N VAL A 156 -8.90 1.77 12.34
CA VAL A 156 -9.04 2.92 11.43
C VAL A 156 -8.53 4.20 12.11
N ALA A 157 -9.02 4.51 13.32
CA ALA A 157 -8.63 5.73 14.05
C ALA A 157 -7.13 5.74 14.40
N GLY A 158 -6.56 4.59 14.72
CA GLY A 158 -5.14 4.43 15.04
C GLY A 158 -4.24 4.38 13.81
N SER A 159 -4.78 4.23 12.60
CA SER A 159 -3.96 4.03 11.41
C SER A 159 -3.14 5.28 11.07
N PRO A 160 -1.89 5.11 10.62
CA PRO A 160 -1.05 6.24 10.19
C PRO A 160 -1.68 7.06 9.06
N ALA A 161 -2.37 6.39 8.11
CA ALA A 161 -3.04 7.05 6.99
C ALA A 161 -4.22 7.92 7.47
N THR A 162 -5.02 7.43 8.43
CA THR A 162 -6.11 8.21 9.02
C THR A 162 -5.60 9.46 9.73
N ARG A 163 -4.49 9.35 10.46
CA ARG A 163 -3.85 10.51 11.11
C ARG A 163 -3.40 11.55 10.08
N GLY A 164 -2.81 11.11 8.98
CA GLY A 164 -2.43 11.99 7.86
C GLY A 164 -3.64 12.66 7.21
N LEU A 165 -4.72 11.90 7.00
CA LEU A 165 -5.99 12.42 6.47
C LEU A 165 -6.62 13.47 7.40
N ILE A 166 -6.76 13.16 8.70
CA ILE A 166 -7.30 14.10 9.68
C ILE A 166 -6.44 15.37 9.72
N GLY A 167 -5.10 15.21 9.74
CA GLY A 167 -4.19 16.35 9.67
C GLY A 167 -4.40 17.21 8.43
N ALA A 168 -4.54 16.59 7.25
CA ALA A 168 -4.83 17.29 6.00
C ALA A 168 -6.15 18.06 6.05
N LEU A 169 -7.23 17.42 6.54
CA LEU A 169 -8.54 18.07 6.68
C LEU A 169 -8.51 19.26 7.62
N LEU A 170 -7.85 19.13 8.78
CA LEU A 170 -7.72 20.22 9.75
C LEU A 170 -6.91 21.38 9.16
N VAL A 171 -5.78 21.10 8.50
CA VAL A 171 -4.95 22.14 7.89
C VAL A 171 -5.66 22.80 6.72
N GLN A 172 -6.42 22.05 5.93
CA GLN A 172 -7.18 22.60 4.80
C GLN A 172 -8.24 23.61 5.22
N ALA A 173 -8.78 23.48 6.44
CA ALA A 173 -9.71 24.45 7.01
C ALA A 173 -9.04 25.73 7.51
N THR A 174 -7.71 25.86 7.41
CA THR A 174 -6.95 27.02 7.86
C THR A 174 -6.48 27.89 6.69
N PRO A 175 -6.21 29.19 6.91
CA PRO A 175 -5.65 30.07 5.87
C PRO A 175 -4.20 29.68 5.47
N TRP A 176 -3.55 28.80 6.23
CA TRP A 176 -2.15 28.39 5.98
C TRP A 176 -2.02 27.13 5.16
N SER A 177 -3.11 26.58 4.64
CA SER A 177 -3.13 25.30 3.92
C SER A 177 -2.11 25.23 2.79
N ALA A 178 -2.00 26.29 1.98
CA ALA A 178 -1.02 26.36 0.90
C ALA A 178 0.43 26.35 1.41
N SER A 179 0.74 27.16 2.43
CA SER A 179 2.09 27.23 3.01
C SER A 179 2.49 25.89 3.64
N VAL A 180 1.56 25.21 4.30
CA VAL A 180 1.81 23.87 4.88
C VAL A 180 1.97 22.83 3.80
N ALA A 181 1.17 22.90 2.71
CA ALA A 181 1.31 22.01 1.56
C ALA A 181 2.70 22.10 0.93
N ASP A 182 3.19 23.34 0.73
CA ASP A 182 4.52 23.58 0.16
C ASP A 182 5.64 23.12 1.13
N ALA A 183 5.49 23.40 2.42
CA ALA A 183 6.44 22.96 3.43
C ALA A 183 6.54 21.44 3.55
N LEU A 184 5.42 20.73 3.41
CA LEU A 184 5.38 19.27 3.50
C LEU A 184 5.72 18.54 2.19
N TRP A 185 5.79 19.24 1.07
CA TRP A 185 6.07 18.61 -0.23
C TRP A 185 7.39 17.84 -0.24
N TRP A 186 8.49 18.49 0.14
CA TRP A 186 9.79 17.83 0.22
C TRP A 186 9.87 16.74 1.27
N PRO A 187 9.43 16.92 2.53
CA PRO A 187 9.34 15.84 3.50
C PRO A 187 8.56 14.64 3.01
N SER A 188 7.43 14.84 2.31
CA SER A 188 6.63 13.74 1.75
C SER A 188 7.40 12.93 0.72
N ARG A 189 8.15 13.58 -0.17
CA ARG A 189 9.01 12.90 -1.14
C ARG A 189 10.17 12.16 -0.47
N CYS A 190 10.80 12.76 0.53
CA CYS A 190 11.84 12.09 1.31
C CYS A 190 11.32 10.80 1.97
N VAL A 191 10.08 10.81 2.50
CA VAL A 191 9.45 9.62 3.07
C VAL A 191 9.28 8.52 2.02
N ILE A 192 8.89 8.85 0.78
CA ILE A 192 8.77 7.89 -0.32
C ILE A 192 10.12 7.22 -0.60
N VAL A 193 11.19 8.01 -0.74
CA VAL A 193 12.56 7.51 -0.98
C VAL A 193 13.02 6.61 0.17
N LEU A 194 12.83 7.06 1.42
CA LEU A 194 13.20 6.28 2.61
C LEU A 194 12.41 4.96 2.69
N ALA A 195 11.14 4.97 2.33
CA ALA A 195 10.33 3.77 2.29
C ALA A 195 10.86 2.77 1.25
N LEU A 196 11.22 3.22 0.05
CA LEU A 196 11.85 2.38 -0.97
C LEU A 196 13.20 1.83 -0.48
N MET A 197 13.99 2.63 0.24
CA MET A 197 15.24 2.14 0.86
C MET A 197 14.96 1.05 1.92
N VAL A 198 13.94 1.20 2.75
CA VAL A 198 13.54 0.16 3.75
C VAL A 198 13.10 -1.11 3.03
N VAL A 199 12.40 -1.01 1.89
CA VAL A 199 12.09 -2.16 1.02
C VAL A 199 13.37 -2.85 0.60
N GLY A 200 14.31 -2.10 0.02
CA GLY A 200 15.60 -2.62 -0.39
C GLY A 200 16.34 -3.30 0.75
N MET A 201 16.38 -2.67 1.94
CA MET A 201 17.01 -3.24 3.15
C MET A 201 16.40 -4.59 3.54
N ARG A 202 15.08 -4.72 3.46
CA ARG A 202 14.40 -6.00 3.72
C ARG A 202 14.81 -7.08 2.74
N LEU A 203 14.85 -6.75 1.45
CA LEU A 203 15.30 -7.69 0.41
C LEU A 203 16.76 -8.09 0.62
N GLY A 204 17.63 -7.15 0.97
CA GLY A 204 19.05 -7.41 1.27
C GLY A 204 19.24 -8.30 2.50
N SER A 205 18.46 -8.10 3.55
CA SER A 205 18.46 -8.93 4.76
C SER A 205 18.01 -10.36 4.48
N ILE A 206 16.90 -10.54 3.76
CA ILE A 206 16.36 -11.85 3.34
C ILE A 206 17.40 -12.60 2.50
N HIS A 207 18.01 -11.91 1.53
CA HIS A 207 19.04 -12.50 0.70
C HIS A 207 20.28 -12.98 1.49
N ARG A 208 20.70 -12.18 2.49
CA ARG A 208 21.82 -12.55 3.37
C ARG A 208 21.52 -13.76 4.25
N GLN A 209 20.28 -13.84 4.76
CA GLN A 209 19.85 -14.94 5.63
C GLN A 209 19.68 -16.27 4.87
N GLY A 210 19.76 -16.24 3.54
CA GLY A 210 19.54 -17.43 2.71
C GLY A 210 18.13 -18.00 2.88
N ILE A 211 17.18 -17.18 3.35
CA ILE A 211 15.80 -17.62 3.53
C ILE A 211 15.22 -17.88 2.15
N ALA A 212 15.21 -19.16 1.77
CA ALA A 212 14.41 -19.59 0.64
C ALA A 212 12.93 -19.43 0.99
N PRO A 213 12.09 -18.97 0.05
CA PRO A 213 10.64 -18.92 0.30
C PRO A 213 10.17 -20.33 0.68
N GLU A 214 9.55 -20.47 1.86
CA GLU A 214 8.95 -21.74 2.30
C GLU A 214 7.85 -22.20 1.33
N ALA A 215 7.23 -21.25 0.64
CA ALA A 215 6.24 -21.55 -0.38
C ALA A 215 6.91 -22.00 -1.68
N ARG A 216 6.42 -23.09 -2.23
CA ARG A 216 6.83 -23.54 -3.58
C ARG A 216 6.60 -22.42 -4.58
N PRO A 217 7.52 -22.15 -5.53
CA PRO A 217 7.38 -21.07 -6.51
C PRO A 217 6.04 -21.08 -7.25
N LEU A 218 5.53 -22.28 -7.56
CA LEU A 218 4.22 -22.47 -8.20
C LEU A 218 3.03 -22.02 -7.34
N GLN A 219 3.14 -22.08 -6.00
CA GLN A 219 2.08 -21.62 -5.08
C GLN A 219 1.99 -20.09 -5.04
N LEU A 220 3.10 -19.40 -5.27
CA LEU A 220 3.14 -17.94 -5.32
C LEU A 220 2.79 -17.39 -6.71
N LEU A 221 2.91 -18.19 -7.76
CA LEU A 221 2.66 -17.74 -9.12
C LEU A 221 1.21 -17.25 -9.30
N LYS A 222 0.22 -18.01 -8.81
CA LYS A 222 -1.19 -17.64 -8.96
C LYS A 222 -1.55 -16.34 -8.22
N PRO A 223 -1.17 -16.16 -6.92
CA PRO A 223 -1.33 -14.86 -6.25
C PRO A 223 -0.60 -13.71 -6.95
N LEU A 224 0.59 -13.95 -7.52
CA LEU A 224 1.32 -12.96 -8.29
C LEU A 224 0.61 -12.58 -9.59
N VAL A 225 0.14 -13.56 -10.36
CA VAL A 225 -0.67 -13.32 -11.56
C VAL A 225 -1.97 -12.59 -11.20
N ALA A 226 -2.62 -13.01 -10.11
CA ALA A 226 -3.81 -12.32 -9.62
C ALA A 226 -3.51 -10.86 -9.29
N LYS A 227 -2.38 -10.58 -8.61
CA LYS A 227 -1.98 -9.22 -8.23
C LYS A 227 -1.53 -8.35 -9.40
N LEU A 228 -0.68 -8.88 -10.27
CA LEU A 228 -0.02 -8.05 -11.29
C LEU A 228 -0.79 -7.99 -12.61
N LEU A 229 -1.72 -8.91 -12.84
CA LEU A 229 -2.49 -8.96 -14.07
C LEU A 229 -4.00 -8.87 -13.82
N LEU A 230 -4.57 -9.79 -13.05
CA LEU A 230 -6.03 -9.88 -12.90
C LEU A 230 -6.59 -8.69 -12.11
N TYR A 231 -5.92 -8.24 -11.07
CA TYR A 231 -6.39 -7.15 -10.24
C TYR A 231 -6.37 -5.78 -10.95
N PRO A 232 -5.31 -5.35 -11.66
CA PRO A 232 -5.37 -4.15 -12.48
C PRO A 232 -6.39 -4.23 -13.63
N LEU A 233 -6.58 -5.41 -14.23
CA LEU A 233 -7.63 -5.62 -15.22
C LEU A 233 -9.04 -5.49 -14.62
N LEU A 234 -9.25 -6.00 -13.41
CA LEU A 234 -10.50 -5.82 -12.66
C LEU A 234 -10.77 -4.33 -12.40
N LEU A 235 -9.77 -3.58 -11.95
CA LEU A 235 -9.92 -2.14 -11.74
C LEU A 235 -10.22 -1.38 -13.02
N TRP A 236 -9.49 -1.71 -14.09
CA TRP A 236 -9.74 -1.14 -15.41
C TRP A 236 -11.18 -1.43 -15.87
N PHE A 237 -11.64 -2.67 -15.74
CA PHE A 237 -12.99 -3.09 -16.10
C PHE A 237 -14.05 -2.36 -15.26
N LEU A 238 -13.91 -2.35 -13.93
CA LEU A 238 -14.87 -1.70 -13.04
C LEU A 238 -14.94 -0.19 -13.29
N ALA A 239 -13.80 0.47 -13.45
CA ALA A 239 -13.75 1.90 -13.72
C ALA A 239 -14.37 2.24 -15.09
N SER A 240 -14.15 1.38 -16.10
CA SER A 240 -14.77 1.53 -17.41
C SER A 240 -16.29 1.27 -17.38
N LEU A 241 -16.72 0.26 -16.63
CA LEU A 241 -18.14 -0.06 -16.43
C LEU A 241 -18.88 1.09 -15.72
N LEU A 242 -18.23 1.74 -14.75
CA LEU A 242 -18.76 2.92 -14.05
C LEU A 242 -18.65 4.22 -14.89
N GLN A 243 -18.18 4.11 -16.14
CA GLN A 243 -18.01 5.23 -17.06
C GLN A 243 -17.16 6.38 -16.49
N PHE A 244 -16.13 6.05 -15.71
CA PHE A 244 -15.20 7.05 -15.21
C PHE A 244 -14.37 7.66 -16.36
N LYS A 245 -13.85 8.86 -16.12
CA LYS A 245 -12.97 9.55 -17.06
C LYS A 245 -11.77 8.68 -17.45
N PRO A 246 -11.26 8.74 -18.68
CA PRO A 246 -10.12 7.91 -19.12
C PRO A 246 -8.89 8.01 -18.20
N LEU A 247 -8.59 9.21 -17.67
CA LEU A 247 -7.50 9.42 -16.74
C LEU A 247 -7.71 8.65 -15.42
N MET A 248 -8.95 8.61 -14.91
CA MET A 248 -9.31 7.81 -13.74
C MET A 248 -9.06 6.33 -13.99
N VAL A 249 -9.52 5.80 -15.13
CA VAL A 249 -9.34 4.38 -15.50
C VAL A 249 -7.85 4.02 -15.55
N GLN A 250 -7.04 4.87 -16.19
CA GLN A 250 -5.60 4.66 -16.28
C GLN A 250 -4.92 4.71 -14.91
N ALA A 251 -5.24 5.72 -14.10
CA ALA A 251 -4.63 5.91 -12.79
C ALA A 251 -4.94 4.76 -11.84
N VAL A 252 -6.21 4.32 -11.74
CA VAL A 252 -6.57 3.21 -10.82
C VAL A 252 -6.02 1.88 -11.28
N ALA A 253 -5.97 1.61 -12.59
CA ALA A 253 -5.35 0.41 -13.13
C ALA A 253 -3.84 0.37 -12.84
N LEU A 254 -3.16 1.52 -13.00
CA LEU A 254 -1.76 1.67 -12.68
C LEU A 254 -1.49 1.45 -11.18
N GLN A 255 -2.33 1.99 -10.30
CA GLN A 255 -2.26 1.74 -8.86
C GLN A 255 -2.47 0.25 -8.53
N GLY A 256 -3.42 -0.39 -9.22
CA GLY A 256 -3.65 -1.83 -9.11
C GLY A 256 -2.45 -2.68 -9.50
N ALA A 257 -1.66 -2.24 -10.48
CA ALA A 257 -0.44 -2.92 -10.94
C ALA A 257 0.76 -2.74 -10.00
N ALA A 258 0.68 -1.86 -8.98
CA ALA A 258 1.74 -1.71 -8.00
C ALA A 258 2.04 -3.06 -7.30
N PRO A 259 3.32 -3.42 -7.06
CA PRO A 259 3.69 -4.67 -6.40
C PRO A 259 3.09 -4.76 -5.00
N THR A 260 2.99 -5.95 -4.45
CA THR A 260 2.38 -6.19 -3.13
C THR A 260 3.01 -5.31 -2.05
N ALA A 261 2.18 -4.73 -1.20
CA ALA A 261 2.61 -3.82 -0.15
C ALA A 261 3.41 -4.51 0.95
N ILE A 262 4.47 -3.85 1.38
CA ILE A 262 5.30 -4.29 2.51
C ILE A 262 4.54 -4.19 3.84
N SER A 263 3.53 -3.31 3.92
CA SER A 263 2.65 -3.20 5.08
C SER A 263 1.92 -4.49 5.44
N LEU A 264 1.87 -5.47 4.52
CA LEU A 264 1.39 -6.82 4.82
C LEU A 264 2.35 -7.63 5.71
N LEU A 265 3.65 -7.31 5.72
CA LEU A 265 4.62 -8.02 6.56
C LEU A 265 4.37 -7.83 8.06
N PRO A 266 4.14 -6.62 8.61
CA PRO A 266 3.79 -6.47 10.02
C PRO A 266 2.49 -7.17 10.38
N VAL A 267 1.48 -7.11 9.51
CA VAL A 267 0.18 -7.76 9.71
C VAL A 267 0.34 -9.28 9.76
N SER A 268 1.22 -9.86 8.95
CA SER A 268 1.52 -11.30 9.01
C SER A 268 2.38 -11.67 10.22
N TYR A 269 3.36 -10.85 10.62
CA TYR A 269 4.22 -11.14 11.77
C TYR A 269 3.54 -11.01 13.12
N THR A 270 2.62 -10.07 13.31
CA THR A 270 1.88 -9.92 14.57
C THR A 270 0.88 -11.05 14.81
N HIS A 271 0.52 -11.80 13.77
CA HIS A 271 -0.44 -12.91 13.84
C HIS A 271 0.15 -14.29 13.56
N LEU A 272 1.41 -14.37 13.11
CA LEU A 272 2.18 -15.60 12.91
C LEU A 272 3.18 -15.88 14.05
N THR A 273 2.98 -15.35 15.24
CA THR A 273 3.59 -15.97 16.42
C THR A 273 2.97 -17.35 16.55
N LEU A 274 3.64 -18.34 15.96
CA LEU A 274 3.43 -19.74 16.25
C LEU A 274 3.34 -19.90 17.76
N PRO A 275 2.36 -20.68 18.27
CA PRO A 275 2.39 -21.05 19.67
C PRO A 275 3.74 -21.74 19.88
N THR A 276 4.60 -21.10 20.65
CA THR A 276 5.75 -21.78 21.22
C THR A 276 5.17 -22.97 21.98
N THR A 277 5.28 -24.15 21.38
CA THR A 277 5.07 -25.37 22.11
C THR A 277 6.08 -25.38 23.25
N SER A 278 5.66 -24.91 24.40
CA SER A 278 6.26 -25.29 25.66
C SER A 278 6.20 -26.82 25.73
N LYS A 279 7.28 -27.46 25.36
CA LYS A 279 7.52 -28.82 25.80
C LYS A 279 8.29 -28.73 27.10
N VAL A 280 7.65 -29.27 28.09
CA VAL A 280 8.08 -29.82 29.36
C VAL A 280 9.53 -30.23 29.39
#